data_92f1221d0be963dc7263c2a594b6898f
#
_entry.id   92f1221d0be963dc7263c2a594b6898f
#
_cell.length_a   1.000
_cell.length_b   1.000
_cell.length_c   1.000
_cell.angle_alpha   90.00
_cell.angle_beta   90.00
_cell.angle_gamma   90.00
#
_symmetry.space_group_name_H-M   'P 1'
#
loop_
_entity.id
_entity.type
_entity.pdbx_description
1 polymer ?
#
loop_
_entity_poly.entity_id
_entity_poly.type
_entity_poly.pdbx_seq_one_letter_code
_entity_poly.pdbx_strand_id
1 'polypeptide(L)'
;MSPLLLIFLTILIDLIGFGIVIPILPLYAESSKFNASPSVIGWLMGCYSLAQLIFTPILGRWSDRIGRRPVLLLSMLGTSLGFLAMGLADSLWLLFVARIFDGITGGNISTAQAYIADVTPPEERARGMGLIGAGFGLGFILGPAIGGELSHFGLNAPFYFAAALALFNVISIYFLLPESLTPERRAQFRESAQASSRFHELTEALHRPELRMLVLIYFVLTLAFATYQPTFSLFARERYGYSPQQVGRLFVYFGLIAAVVQGGLIGRLTKQFGEKRLLIVGLLVMLISSALVGEVVSTTHLLIVVGLLTIGSALTSSLLPALISQRAAIERQGSTLGITQSVGSLARFIGPAWGFSMLGAFGLAAPFWLCASLAAVALVLSLASLD
;
A
#
# COMPACT_ATOMS: atom_id res chain seq x y z
N MET A 1 21.62 -10.49 -15.31
CA MET A 1 20.88 -9.35 -14.70
C MET A 1 21.47 -9.04 -13.35
N SER A 2 21.54 -7.76 -12.94
CA SER A 2 22.01 -7.42 -11.59
C SER A 2 20.99 -7.89 -10.55
N PRO A 3 21.43 -8.35 -9.35
CA PRO A 3 20.52 -8.75 -8.28
C PRO A 3 19.52 -7.65 -7.89
N LEU A 4 19.94 -6.39 -7.90
CA LEU A 4 19.08 -5.23 -7.61
C LEU A 4 17.96 -5.06 -8.63
N LEU A 5 18.22 -5.32 -9.92
CA LEU A 5 17.19 -5.25 -10.97
C LEU A 5 16.16 -6.37 -10.79
N LEU A 6 16.58 -7.58 -10.42
CA LEU A 6 15.67 -8.70 -10.15
C LEU A 6 14.78 -8.42 -8.95
N ILE A 7 15.34 -7.87 -7.86
CA ILE A 7 14.55 -7.46 -6.69
C ILE A 7 13.57 -6.33 -7.03
N PHE A 8 14.02 -5.35 -7.83
CA PHE A 8 13.13 -4.30 -8.32
C PHE A 8 11.95 -4.87 -9.12
N LEU A 9 12.22 -5.80 -10.06
CA LEU A 9 11.16 -6.47 -10.82
C LEU A 9 10.24 -7.28 -9.92
N THR A 10 10.77 -7.94 -8.90
CA THR A 10 9.96 -8.68 -7.91
C THR A 10 8.99 -7.76 -7.19
N ILE A 11 9.47 -6.62 -6.68
CA ILE A 11 8.65 -5.62 -6.01
C ILE A 11 7.63 -5.00 -6.99
N LEU A 12 8.06 -4.66 -8.20
CA LEU A 12 7.19 -4.07 -9.22
C LEU A 12 6.05 -5.02 -9.60
N ILE A 13 6.34 -6.29 -9.82
CA ILE A 13 5.33 -7.31 -10.18
C ILE A 13 4.31 -7.49 -9.06
N ASP A 14 4.76 -7.58 -7.82
CA ASP A 14 3.89 -7.66 -6.64
C ASP A 14 2.97 -6.43 -6.53
N LEU A 15 3.52 -5.23 -6.72
CA LEU A 15 2.78 -3.98 -6.65
C LEU A 15 1.85 -3.75 -7.86
N ILE A 16 2.16 -4.31 -9.04
CA ILE A 16 1.22 -4.37 -10.17
C ILE A 16 0.03 -5.24 -9.78
N GLY A 17 0.24 -6.42 -9.21
CA GLY A 17 -0.81 -7.29 -8.72
C GLY A 17 -1.70 -6.59 -7.67
N PHE A 18 -1.09 -5.96 -6.69
CA PHE A 18 -1.81 -5.16 -5.69
C PHE A 18 -2.59 -4.00 -6.33
N GLY A 19 -2.00 -3.30 -7.30
CA GLY A 19 -2.63 -2.22 -8.05
C GLY A 19 -3.82 -2.68 -8.90
N ILE A 20 -3.80 -3.90 -9.43
CA ILE A 20 -4.94 -4.54 -10.13
C ILE A 20 -6.11 -4.75 -9.17
N VAL A 21 -5.82 -5.25 -7.96
CA VAL A 21 -6.85 -5.59 -6.97
C VAL A 21 -7.66 -4.37 -6.53
N ILE A 22 -7.02 -3.22 -6.32
CA ILE A 22 -7.68 -2.03 -5.75
C ILE A 22 -8.93 -1.62 -6.54
N PRO A 23 -8.89 -1.39 -7.88
CA PRO A 23 -10.08 -1.02 -8.63
C PRO A 23 -10.96 -2.21 -9.04
N ILE A 24 -10.39 -3.39 -9.28
CA ILE A 24 -11.11 -4.50 -9.91
C ILE A 24 -11.82 -5.39 -8.90
N LEU A 25 -11.20 -5.71 -7.77
CA LEU A 25 -11.81 -6.63 -6.80
C LEU A 25 -13.14 -6.13 -6.23
N PRO A 26 -13.36 -4.84 -5.89
CA PRO A 26 -14.67 -4.35 -5.50
C PRO A 26 -15.73 -4.57 -6.57
N LEU A 27 -15.43 -4.26 -7.83
CA LEU A 27 -16.34 -4.44 -8.96
C LEU A 27 -16.62 -5.93 -9.24
N TYR A 28 -15.62 -6.79 -9.06
CA TYR A 28 -15.73 -8.22 -9.23
C TYR A 28 -16.60 -8.85 -8.13
N ALA A 29 -16.38 -8.49 -6.87
CA ALA A 29 -17.15 -8.99 -5.75
C ALA A 29 -18.63 -8.51 -5.76
N GLU A 30 -18.88 -7.29 -6.26
CA GLU A 30 -20.23 -6.75 -6.42
C GLU A 30 -20.98 -7.36 -7.61
N SER A 31 -20.28 -7.93 -8.60
CA SER A 31 -20.90 -8.49 -9.81
C SER A 31 -22.01 -9.50 -9.50
N SER A 32 -22.88 -9.75 -10.48
CA SER A 32 -24.00 -10.73 -10.36
C SER A 32 -23.55 -12.14 -9.98
N LYS A 33 -22.27 -12.45 -10.14
CA LYS A 33 -21.67 -13.73 -9.74
C LYS A 33 -21.64 -13.92 -8.24
N PHE A 34 -21.34 -12.85 -7.48
CA PHE A 34 -21.14 -12.94 -6.03
C PHE A 34 -22.17 -12.15 -5.24
N ASN A 35 -22.69 -11.05 -5.80
CA ASN A 35 -23.64 -10.13 -5.15
C ASN A 35 -23.22 -9.70 -3.73
N ALA A 36 -21.92 -9.42 -3.55
CA ALA A 36 -21.38 -9.03 -2.26
C ALA A 36 -21.92 -7.65 -1.85
N SER A 37 -22.42 -7.54 -0.62
CA SER A 37 -22.78 -6.26 -0.06
C SER A 37 -21.53 -5.38 0.16
N PRO A 38 -21.65 -4.04 0.19
CA PRO A 38 -20.51 -3.14 0.42
C PRO A 38 -19.69 -3.53 1.66
N SER A 39 -20.33 -3.84 2.78
CA SER A 39 -19.62 -4.26 4.01
C SER A 39 -18.79 -5.53 3.79
N VAL A 40 -19.29 -6.51 3.06
CA VAL A 40 -18.57 -7.75 2.72
C VAL A 40 -17.35 -7.43 1.85
N ILE A 41 -17.49 -6.53 0.87
CA ILE A 41 -16.38 -6.07 0.03
C ILE A 41 -15.31 -5.39 0.89
N GLY A 42 -15.71 -4.57 1.85
CA GLY A 42 -14.80 -3.92 2.79
C GLY A 42 -13.95 -4.92 3.58
N TRP A 43 -14.57 -5.97 4.12
CA TRP A 43 -13.86 -7.04 4.82
C TRP A 43 -12.97 -7.86 3.88
N LEU A 44 -13.42 -8.13 2.67
CA LEU A 44 -12.63 -8.81 1.64
C LEU A 44 -11.36 -8.03 1.26
N MET A 45 -11.47 -6.71 1.17
CA MET A 45 -10.30 -5.85 0.93
C MET A 45 -9.36 -5.81 2.14
N GLY A 46 -9.92 -5.72 3.34
CA GLY A 46 -9.15 -5.56 4.58
C GLY A 46 -8.44 -6.85 5.03
N CYS A 47 -9.03 -8.04 4.82
CA CYS A 47 -8.50 -9.31 5.35
C CYS A 47 -7.06 -9.62 4.86
N TYR A 48 -6.70 -9.21 3.66
CA TYR A 48 -5.33 -9.24 3.15
C TYR A 48 -4.36 -8.46 4.06
N SER A 49 -4.70 -7.21 4.38
CA SER A 49 -3.85 -6.34 5.20
C SER A 49 -3.73 -6.84 6.63
N LEU A 50 -4.77 -7.47 7.18
CA LEU A 50 -4.71 -8.13 8.48
C LEU A 50 -3.75 -9.33 8.45
N ALA A 51 -3.89 -10.19 7.45
CA ALA A 51 -2.98 -11.32 7.28
C ALA A 51 -1.53 -10.84 7.10
N GLN A 52 -1.32 -9.83 6.25
CA GLN A 52 0.00 -9.23 6.04
C GLN A 52 0.58 -8.64 7.34
N LEU A 53 -0.21 -7.95 8.16
CA LEU A 53 0.21 -7.40 9.45
C LEU A 53 0.77 -8.48 10.37
N ILE A 54 0.11 -9.64 10.42
CA ILE A 54 0.50 -10.76 11.29
C ILE A 54 1.72 -11.50 10.72
N PHE A 55 1.72 -11.77 9.42
CA PHE A 55 2.69 -12.68 8.80
C PHE A 55 3.96 -11.99 8.29
N THR A 56 3.95 -10.68 7.99
CA THR A 56 5.18 -9.96 7.56
C THR A 56 6.33 -10.10 8.57
N PRO A 57 6.14 -9.94 9.90
CA PRO A 57 7.22 -10.16 10.86
C PRO A 57 7.68 -11.62 10.92
N ILE A 58 6.79 -12.58 10.66
CA ILE A 58 7.10 -14.01 10.65
C ILE A 58 7.97 -14.33 9.43
N LEU A 59 7.56 -13.88 8.25
CA LEU A 59 8.31 -14.06 7.01
C LEU A 59 9.68 -13.38 7.07
N GLY A 60 9.76 -12.18 7.65
CA GLY A 60 11.02 -11.48 7.89
C GLY A 60 12.00 -12.34 8.71
N ARG A 61 11.55 -12.88 9.85
CA ARG A 61 12.35 -13.78 10.70
C ARG A 61 12.71 -15.09 10.00
N TRP A 62 11.81 -15.65 9.20
CA TRP A 62 12.13 -16.82 8.39
C TRP A 62 13.23 -16.50 7.39
N SER A 63 13.17 -15.35 6.73
CA SER A 63 14.18 -14.93 5.77
C SER A 63 15.56 -14.74 6.40
N ASP A 64 15.63 -14.33 7.67
CA ASP A 64 16.88 -14.28 8.44
C ASP A 64 17.47 -15.68 8.73
N ARG A 65 16.61 -16.69 8.87
CA ARG A 65 17.02 -18.05 9.26
C ARG A 65 17.29 -18.99 8.10
N ILE A 66 16.44 -18.97 7.06
CA ILE A 66 16.51 -19.91 5.94
C ILE A 66 17.12 -19.27 4.68
N GLY A 67 17.24 -17.95 4.65
CA GLY A 67 17.74 -17.16 3.54
C GLY A 67 16.66 -16.29 2.89
N ARG A 68 17.08 -15.24 2.21
CA ARG A 68 16.19 -14.28 1.54
C ARG A 68 15.49 -14.89 0.34
N ARG A 69 16.27 -15.56 -0.52
CA ARG A 69 15.78 -16.16 -1.76
C ARG A 69 14.65 -17.20 -1.55
N PRO A 70 14.76 -18.19 -0.64
CA PRO A 70 13.68 -19.13 -0.39
C PRO A 70 12.37 -18.47 0.05
N VAL A 71 12.44 -17.43 0.90
CA VAL A 71 11.25 -16.73 1.38
C VAL A 71 10.63 -15.91 0.26
N LEU A 72 11.41 -15.22 -0.58
CA LEU A 72 10.90 -14.52 -1.77
C LEU A 72 10.22 -15.49 -2.75
N LEU A 73 10.80 -16.67 -2.99
CA LEU A 73 10.18 -17.71 -3.82
C LEU A 73 8.83 -18.17 -3.28
N LEU A 74 8.76 -18.49 -1.97
CA LEU A 74 7.53 -18.91 -1.31
C LEU A 74 6.47 -17.81 -1.34
N SER A 75 6.86 -16.57 -1.07
CA SER A 75 5.95 -15.41 -1.13
C SER A 75 5.37 -15.21 -2.52
N MET A 76 6.20 -15.15 -3.53
CA MET A 76 5.73 -14.93 -4.91
C MET A 76 4.93 -16.11 -5.46
N LEU A 77 5.25 -17.35 -5.07
CA LEU A 77 4.45 -18.51 -5.41
C LEU A 77 3.08 -18.43 -4.74
N GLY A 78 3.03 -18.04 -3.47
CA GLY A 78 1.77 -17.83 -2.74
C GLY A 78 0.93 -16.72 -3.38
N THR A 79 1.53 -15.59 -3.76
CA THR A 79 0.86 -14.52 -4.50
C THR A 79 0.30 -15.03 -5.85
N SER A 80 1.08 -15.81 -6.60
CA SER A 80 0.63 -16.42 -7.87
C SER A 80 -0.59 -17.32 -7.66
N LEU A 81 -0.54 -18.21 -6.67
CA LEU A 81 -1.65 -19.12 -6.33
C LEU A 81 -2.86 -18.36 -5.78
N GLY A 82 -2.66 -17.30 -4.98
CA GLY A 82 -3.71 -16.43 -4.49
C GLY A 82 -4.46 -15.73 -5.62
N PHE A 83 -3.73 -15.14 -6.58
CA PHE A 83 -4.35 -14.53 -7.76
C PHE A 83 -5.05 -15.55 -8.64
N LEU A 84 -4.46 -16.72 -8.85
CA LEU A 84 -5.10 -17.80 -9.60
C LEU A 84 -6.42 -18.23 -8.93
N ALA A 85 -6.42 -18.41 -7.61
CA ALA A 85 -7.60 -18.73 -6.84
C ALA A 85 -8.68 -17.64 -6.92
N MET A 86 -8.30 -16.34 -6.89
CA MET A 86 -9.24 -15.23 -7.11
C MET A 86 -9.88 -15.29 -8.50
N GLY A 87 -9.09 -15.54 -9.54
CA GLY A 87 -9.59 -15.66 -10.91
C GLY A 87 -10.55 -16.85 -11.12
N LEU A 88 -10.27 -17.96 -10.47
CA LEU A 88 -11.09 -19.20 -10.50
C LEU A 88 -12.27 -19.16 -9.52
N ALA A 89 -12.35 -18.16 -8.63
CA ALA A 89 -13.35 -18.14 -7.59
C ALA A 89 -14.77 -18.20 -8.15
N ASP A 90 -15.59 -19.07 -7.59
CA ASP A 90 -17.01 -19.25 -7.85
C ASP A 90 -17.89 -18.84 -6.66
N SER A 91 -17.28 -18.54 -5.53
CA SER A 91 -17.94 -18.19 -4.28
C SER A 91 -17.17 -17.10 -3.54
N LEU A 92 -17.88 -16.30 -2.72
CA LEU A 92 -17.27 -15.31 -1.83
C LEU A 92 -16.28 -15.94 -0.86
N TRP A 93 -16.59 -17.16 -0.38
CA TRP A 93 -15.69 -17.89 0.50
C TRP A 93 -14.32 -18.10 -0.12
N LEU A 94 -14.27 -18.53 -1.38
CA LEU A 94 -13.00 -18.76 -2.09
C LEU A 94 -12.24 -17.45 -2.31
N LEU A 95 -12.95 -16.33 -2.56
CA LEU A 95 -12.31 -15.01 -2.63
C LEU A 95 -11.65 -14.61 -1.29
N PHE A 96 -12.34 -14.84 -0.16
CA PHE A 96 -11.76 -14.58 1.16
C PHE A 96 -10.55 -15.46 1.43
N VAL A 97 -10.63 -16.76 1.17
CA VAL A 97 -9.51 -17.70 1.35
C VAL A 97 -8.32 -17.27 0.49
N ALA A 98 -8.55 -16.93 -0.78
CA ALA A 98 -7.52 -16.48 -1.70
C ALA A 98 -6.86 -15.18 -1.20
N ARG A 99 -7.63 -14.21 -0.72
CA ARG A 99 -7.12 -12.94 -0.18
C ARG A 99 -6.34 -13.10 1.12
N ILE A 100 -6.82 -13.96 2.04
CA ILE A 100 -6.10 -14.26 3.28
C ILE A 100 -4.79 -14.98 2.96
N PHE A 101 -4.83 -15.97 2.06
CA PHE A 101 -3.64 -16.71 1.64
C PHE A 101 -2.59 -15.80 0.97
N ASP A 102 -3.02 -14.93 0.06
CA ASP A 102 -2.17 -13.91 -0.56
C ASP A 102 -1.60 -12.94 0.49
N GLY A 103 -2.39 -12.54 1.50
CA GLY A 103 -1.92 -11.70 2.61
C GLY A 103 -0.90 -12.41 3.52
N ILE A 104 -1.05 -13.71 3.77
CA ILE A 104 -0.09 -14.53 4.52
C ILE A 104 1.26 -14.56 3.81
N THR A 105 1.24 -14.70 2.51
CA THR A 105 2.46 -14.80 1.68
C THR A 105 2.99 -13.43 1.23
N GLY A 106 2.18 -12.38 1.25
CA GLY A 106 2.49 -11.04 0.73
C GLY A 106 3.46 -10.18 1.58
N GLY A 107 4.20 -10.78 2.52
CA GLY A 107 5.23 -10.10 3.33
C GLY A 107 6.59 -9.93 2.64
N ASN A 108 6.65 -10.05 1.31
CA ASN A 108 7.86 -10.05 0.49
C ASN A 108 8.63 -8.72 0.51
N ILE A 109 7.94 -7.57 0.69
CA ILE A 109 8.58 -6.24 0.71
C ILE A 109 9.63 -6.15 1.81
N SER A 110 9.36 -6.67 3.02
CA SER A 110 10.34 -6.67 4.11
C SER A 110 11.57 -7.53 3.79
N THR A 111 11.37 -8.68 3.15
CA THR A 111 12.45 -9.57 2.72
C THR A 111 13.24 -8.94 1.57
N ALA A 112 12.57 -8.25 0.64
CA ALA A 112 13.23 -7.52 -0.44
C ALA A 112 14.07 -6.34 0.09
N GLN A 113 13.57 -5.60 1.08
CA GLN A 113 14.35 -4.56 1.78
C GLN A 113 15.60 -5.12 2.43
N ALA A 114 15.47 -6.25 3.12
CA ALA A 114 16.60 -6.93 3.73
C ALA A 114 17.61 -7.43 2.67
N TYR A 115 17.13 -8.01 1.57
CA TYR A 115 17.98 -8.40 0.45
C TYR A 115 18.78 -7.22 -0.13
N ILE A 116 18.11 -6.07 -0.38
CA ILE A 116 18.77 -4.84 -0.84
C ILE A 116 19.85 -4.42 0.16
N ALA A 117 19.54 -4.42 1.45
CA ALA A 117 20.51 -4.05 2.49
C ALA A 117 21.70 -5.00 2.58
N ASP A 118 21.51 -6.29 2.24
CA ASP A 118 22.59 -7.29 2.22
C ASP A 118 23.57 -7.11 1.05
N VAL A 119 23.05 -6.69 -0.13
CA VAL A 119 23.85 -6.60 -1.37
C VAL A 119 24.32 -5.20 -1.72
N THR A 120 23.94 -4.19 -0.92
CA THR A 120 24.26 -2.79 -1.18
C THR A 120 25.15 -2.22 -0.07
N PRO A 121 26.29 -1.58 -0.42
CA PRO A 121 27.11 -0.88 0.54
C PRO A 121 26.34 0.20 1.31
N PRO A 122 26.70 0.53 2.56
CA PRO A 122 25.99 1.50 3.38
C PRO A 122 25.71 2.84 2.68
N GLU A 123 26.68 3.33 1.91
CA GLU A 123 26.63 4.60 1.19
C GLU A 123 25.59 4.63 0.07
N GLU A 124 25.29 3.46 -0.54
CA GLU A 124 24.34 3.32 -1.65
C GLU A 124 22.96 2.78 -1.20
N ARG A 125 22.77 2.44 0.07
CA ARG A 125 21.51 1.86 0.58
C ARG A 125 20.31 2.74 0.31
N ALA A 126 20.45 4.06 0.44
CA ALA A 126 19.36 4.99 0.15
C ALA A 126 18.90 4.88 -1.31
N ARG A 127 19.84 4.72 -2.26
CA ARG A 127 19.53 4.49 -3.68
C ARG A 127 18.84 3.13 -3.90
N GLY A 128 19.34 2.06 -3.25
CA GLY A 128 18.72 0.75 -3.28
C GLY A 128 17.29 0.75 -2.76
N MET A 129 17.05 1.40 -1.61
CA MET A 129 15.70 1.55 -1.04
C MET A 129 14.79 2.41 -1.90
N GLY A 130 15.33 3.37 -2.65
CA GLY A 130 14.59 4.17 -3.62
C GLY A 130 13.92 3.33 -4.73
N LEU A 131 14.47 2.15 -5.07
CA LEU A 131 13.84 1.22 -6.01
C LEU A 131 12.48 0.73 -5.53
N ILE A 132 12.30 0.57 -4.22
CA ILE A 132 11.01 0.17 -3.65
C ILE A 132 9.97 1.27 -3.88
N GLY A 133 10.34 2.53 -3.64
CA GLY A 133 9.48 3.68 -3.93
C GLY A 133 9.11 3.78 -5.41
N ALA A 134 10.07 3.55 -6.31
CA ALA A 134 9.82 3.49 -7.76
C ALA A 134 8.88 2.33 -8.12
N GLY A 135 9.04 1.16 -7.49
CA GLY A 135 8.13 0.03 -7.63
C GLY A 135 6.69 0.39 -7.23
N PHE A 136 6.51 1.05 -6.08
CA PHE A 136 5.19 1.55 -5.65
C PHE A 136 4.59 2.52 -6.68
N GLY A 137 5.35 3.53 -7.12
CA GLY A 137 4.86 4.49 -8.10
C GLY A 137 4.43 3.84 -9.42
N LEU A 138 5.27 2.98 -9.98
CA LEU A 138 4.97 2.27 -11.23
C LEU A 138 3.87 1.23 -11.06
N GLY A 139 3.85 0.49 -9.95
CA GLY A 139 2.82 -0.52 -9.66
C GLY A 139 1.43 0.09 -9.55
N PHE A 140 1.30 1.24 -8.89
CA PHE A 140 0.04 1.97 -8.77
C PHE A 140 -0.43 2.65 -10.07
N ILE A 141 0.44 2.82 -11.06
CA ILE A 141 0.07 3.28 -12.41
C ILE A 141 -0.27 2.09 -13.29
N LEU A 142 0.64 1.11 -13.39
CA LEU A 142 0.53 -0.02 -14.31
C LEU A 142 -0.54 -1.02 -13.87
N GLY A 143 -0.69 -1.27 -12.56
CA GLY A 143 -1.68 -2.21 -12.04
C GLY A 143 -3.10 -1.87 -12.47
N PRO A 144 -3.63 -0.69 -12.10
CA PRO A 144 -4.97 -0.26 -12.52
C PRO A 144 -5.13 -0.15 -14.04
N ALA A 145 -4.09 0.29 -14.76
CA ALA A 145 -4.10 0.34 -16.22
C ALA A 145 -4.32 -1.04 -16.83
N ILE A 146 -3.49 -2.00 -16.44
CA ILE A 146 -3.56 -3.38 -16.91
C ILE A 146 -4.87 -4.03 -16.46
N GLY A 147 -5.25 -3.85 -15.19
CA GLY A 147 -6.48 -4.40 -14.64
C GLY A 147 -7.73 -3.88 -15.35
N GLY A 148 -7.77 -2.58 -15.60
CA GLY A 148 -8.86 -1.94 -16.34
C GLY A 148 -8.97 -2.46 -17.78
N GLU A 149 -7.89 -2.48 -18.55
CA GLU A 149 -7.91 -2.94 -19.94
C GLU A 149 -8.22 -4.46 -20.05
N LEU A 150 -7.64 -5.30 -19.18
CA LEU A 150 -7.89 -6.73 -19.18
C LEU A 150 -9.32 -7.08 -18.72
N SER A 151 -10.00 -6.23 -17.95
CA SER A 151 -11.38 -6.44 -17.54
C SER A 151 -12.36 -6.50 -18.71
N HIS A 152 -11.95 -6.06 -19.92
CA HIS A 152 -12.72 -6.23 -21.16
C HIS A 152 -12.94 -7.73 -21.51
N PHE A 153 -12.01 -8.59 -21.12
CA PHE A 153 -12.10 -10.04 -21.31
C PHE A 153 -12.83 -10.76 -20.15
N GLY A 154 -13.35 -10.00 -19.20
CA GLY A 154 -14.01 -10.48 -17.99
C GLY A 154 -13.33 -9.96 -16.74
N LEU A 155 -14.10 -9.76 -15.66
CA LEU A 155 -13.57 -9.22 -14.39
C LEU A 155 -12.56 -10.15 -13.68
N ASN A 156 -12.49 -11.41 -14.09
CA ASN A 156 -11.51 -12.39 -13.60
C ASN A 156 -10.20 -12.40 -14.41
N ALA A 157 -10.19 -11.89 -15.65
CA ALA A 157 -9.00 -11.90 -16.51
C ALA A 157 -7.79 -11.17 -15.91
N PRO A 158 -7.94 -10.01 -15.22
CA PRO A 158 -6.83 -9.34 -14.55
C PRO A 158 -6.14 -10.21 -13.50
N PHE A 159 -6.88 -11.05 -12.78
CA PHE A 159 -6.31 -11.94 -11.76
C PHE A 159 -5.51 -13.08 -12.38
N TYR A 160 -5.95 -13.64 -13.51
CA TYR A 160 -5.15 -14.63 -14.25
C TYR A 160 -3.86 -14.05 -14.78
N PHE A 161 -3.90 -12.82 -15.28
CA PHE A 161 -2.69 -12.12 -15.72
C PHE A 161 -1.73 -11.87 -14.55
N ALA A 162 -2.22 -11.40 -13.40
CA ALA A 162 -1.42 -11.19 -12.20
C ALA A 162 -0.79 -12.51 -11.71
N ALA A 163 -1.55 -13.61 -11.74
CA ALA A 163 -1.05 -14.95 -11.41
C ALA A 163 0.08 -15.39 -12.34
N ALA A 164 -0.09 -15.24 -13.65
CA ALA A 164 0.92 -15.57 -14.64
C ALA A 164 2.18 -14.72 -14.50
N LEU A 165 2.02 -13.41 -14.25
CA LEU A 165 3.12 -12.47 -14.03
C LEU A 165 3.90 -12.81 -12.76
N ALA A 166 3.19 -13.14 -11.66
CA ALA A 166 3.82 -13.59 -10.42
C ALA A 166 4.54 -14.93 -10.59
N LEU A 167 3.97 -15.88 -11.35
CA LEU A 167 4.62 -17.15 -11.67
C LEU A 167 5.90 -16.95 -12.52
N PHE A 168 5.84 -16.06 -13.50
CA PHE A 168 7.02 -15.67 -14.27
C PHE A 168 8.12 -15.12 -13.36
N ASN A 169 7.75 -14.31 -12.35
CA ASN A 169 8.70 -13.81 -11.37
C ASN A 169 9.27 -14.93 -10.47
N VAL A 170 8.47 -15.92 -10.06
CA VAL A 170 8.96 -17.11 -9.35
C VAL A 170 10.06 -17.81 -10.14
N ILE A 171 9.80 -18.04 -11.44
CA ILE A 171 10.78 -18.65 -12.34
C ILE A 171 12.05 -17.79 -12.44
N SER A 172 11.88 -16.47 -12.57
CA SER A 172 13.00 -15.52 -12.62
C SER A 172 13.85 -15.53 -11.35
N ILE A 173 13.21 -15.53 -10.16
CA ILE A 173 13.90 -15.64 -8.87
C ILE A 173 14.63 -16.98 -8.77
N TYR A 174 13.96 -18.07 -9.17
CA TYR A 174 14.54 -19.41 -9.07
C TYR A 174 15.82 -19.56 -9.89
N PHE A 175 15.87 -19.05 -11.10
CA PHE A 175 17.04 -19.23 -11.97
C PHE A 175 18.08 -18.12 -11.86
N LEU A 176 17.67 -16.89 -11.53
CA LEU A 176 18.53 -15.72 -11.70
C LEU A 176 18.91 -15.02 -10.40
N LEU A 177 18.14 -15.19 -9.30
CA LEU A 177 18.43 -14.49 -8.05
C LEU A 177 19.37 -15.31 -7.17
N PRO A 178 20.60 -14.85 -6.89
CA PRO A 178 21.48 -15.52 -5.93
C PRO A 178 20.95 -15.31 -4.50
N GLU A 179 21.38 -16.18 -3.58
CA GLU A 179 21.14 -15.95 -2.16
C GLU A 179 22.07 -14.83 -1.65
N SER A 180 21.50 -13.86 -0.91
CA SER A 180 22.28 -12.73 -0.37
C SER A 180 22.87 -13.03 1.02
N LEU A 181 22.25 -13.94 1.76
CA LEU A 181 22.61 -14.21 3.14
C LEU A 181 23.62 -15.36 3.22
N THR A 182 24.85 -15.07 3.68
CA THR A 182 25.88 -16.10 3.86
C THR A 182 25.54 -17.06 5.00
N PRO A 183 26.06 -18.31 5.01
CA PRO A 183 25.84 -19.28 6.08
C PRO A 183 26.24 -18.73 7.46
N GLU A 184 27.34 -17.99 7.55
CA GLU A 184 27.86 -17.38 8.77
C GLU A 184 26.89 -16.35 9.34
N ARG A 185 26.36 -15.45 8.48
CA ARG A 185 25.34 -14.47 8.90
C ARG A 185 24.04 -15.14 9.34
N ARG A 186 23.65 -16.26 8.70
CA ARG A 186 22.46 -17.02 9.13
C ARG A 186 22.65 -17.61 10.54
N ALA A 187 23.86 -18.11 10.85
CA ALA A 187 24.20 -18.60 12.18
C ALA A 187 24.09 -17.48 13.23
N GLN A 188 24.66 -16.30 12.95
CA GLN A 188 24.58 -15.13 13.84
C GLN A 188 23.13 -14.70 14.10
N PHE A 189 22.26 -14.67 13.08
CA PHE A 189 20.84 -14.33 13.25
C PHE A 189 20.09 -15.39 14.09
N ARG A 190 20.46 -16.66 14.01
CA ARG A 190 19.88 -17.72 14.86
C ARG A 190 20.22 -17.52 16.34
N GLU A 191 21.42 -17.11 16.65
CA GLU A 191 21.89 -16.82 18.02
C GLU A 191 21.30 -15.54 18.59
N SER A 192 21.25 -14.46 17.78
CA SER A 192 20.73 -13.15 18.21
C SER A 192 19.20 -13.08 18.32
N ALA A 193 18.46 -13.99 17.69
CA ALA A 193 16.99 -14.01 17.71
C ALA A 193 16.39 -14.28 19.11
N GLN A 194 17.20 -14.61 20.12
CA GLN A 194 16.77 -14.81 21.51
C GLN A 194 16.69 -13.50 22.32
N ALA A 195 17.19 -12.37 21.80
CA ALA A 195 17.51 -11.20 22.64
C ALA A 195 16.57 -9.99 22.56
N SER A 196 15.66 -9.86 21.59
CA SER A 196 14.81 -8.64 21.54
C SER A 196 13.33 -8.92 21.34
N SER A 197 12.52 -8.48 22.31
CA SER A 197 11.07 -8.38 22.18
C SER A 197 10.74 -7.06 21.45
N ARG A 198 10.27 -7.14 20.17
CA ARG A 198 9.79 -5.96 19.41
C ARG A 198 8.67 -5.21 20.14
N PHE A 199 7.93 -5.85 21.03
CA PHE A 199 6.95 -5.18 21.90
C PHE A 199 7.61 -4.16 22.83
N HIS A 200 8.81 -4.44 23.31
CA HIS A 200 9.55 -3.49 24.15
C HIS A 200 10.05 -2.29 23.34
N GLU A 201 10.54 -2.51 22.12
CA GLU A 201 10.93 -1.43 21.20
C GLU A 201 9.73 -0.56 20.79
N LEU A 202 8.56 -1.19 20.56
CA LEU A 202 7.30 -0.51 20.26
C LEU A 202 6.89 0.43 21.42
N THR A 203 6.88 -0.10 22.65
CA THR A 203 6.50 0.69 23.83
C THR A 203 7.48 1.84 24.05
N GLU A 204 8.78 1.60 23.92
CA GLU A 204 9.82 2.60 24.12
C GLU A 204 9.79 3.72 23.05
N ALA A 205 9.56 3.39 21.77
CA ALA A 205 9.40 4.39 20.72
C ALA A 205 8.15 5.27 20.93
N LEU A 206 7.07 4.69 21.44
CA LEU A 206 5.83 5.41 21.75
C LEU A 206 5.89 6.23 23.05
N HIS A 207 6.93 6.08 23.87
CA HIS A 207 7.13 6.91 25.06
C HIS A 207 7.59 8.34 24.73
N ARG A 208 8.12 8.61 23.54
CA ARG A 208 8.44 9.96 23.08
C ARG A 208 7.19 10.66 22.54
N PRO A 209 6.69 11.73 23.19
CA PRO A 209 5.40 12.36 22.82
C PRO A 209 5.35 12.82 21.36
N GLU A 210 6.45 13.41 20.86
CA GLU A 210 6.54 13.90 19.48
C GLU A 210 6.44 12.77 18.44
N LEU A 211 7.15 11.67 18.67
CA LEU A 211 7.14 10.53 17.75
C LEU A 211 5.78 9.82 17.77
N ARG A 212 5.20 9.65 18.95
CA ARG A 212 3.86 9.10 19.13
C ARG A 212 2.81 9.89 18.34
N MET A 213 2.89 11.23 18.39
CA MET A 213 1.95 12.08 17.67
C MET A 213 2.10 11.95 16.15
N LEU A 214 3.32 11.93 15.62
CA LEU A 214 3.56 11.72 14.19
C LEU A 214 3.08 10.35 13.71
N VAL A 215 3.28 9.29 14.50
CA VAL A 215 2.78 7.95 14.20
C VAL A 215 1.25 7.91 14.22
N LEU A 216 0.61 8.63 15.16
CA LEU A 216 -0.84 8.76 15.19
C LEU A 216 -1.37 9.50 13.96
N ILE A 217 -0.75 10.61 13.56
CA ILE A 217 -1.09 11.35 12.33
C ILE A 217 -0.94 10.42 11.12
N TYR A 218 0.14 9.63 11.06
CA TYR A 218 0.35 8.65 9.99
C TYR A 218 -0.76 7.59 9.94
N PHE A 219 -1.19 7.08 11.10
CA PHE A 219 -2.31 6.15 11.20
C PHE A 219 -3.59 6.76 10.63
N VAL A 220 -3.96 7.96 11.10
CA VAL A 220 -5.19 8.65 10.70
C VAL A 220 -5.19 8.94 9.20
N LEU A 221 -4.05 9.38 8.64
CA LEU A 221 -3.92 9.65 7.20
C LEU A 221 -3.96 8.38 6.35
N THR A 222 -3.28 7.32 6.79
CA THR A 222 -3.32 6.03 6.09
C THR A 222 -4.73 5.44 6.15
N LEU A 223 -5.43 5.61 7.27
CA LEU A 223 -6.82 5.20 7.44
C LEU A 223 -7.73 5.97 6.47
N ALA A 224 -7.59 7.30 6.41
CA ALA A 224 -8.33 8.16 5.48
C ALA A 224 -8.14 7.70 4.02
N PHE A 225 -6.88 7.47 3.61
CA PHE A 225 -6.55 6.99 2.27
C PHE A 225 -7.15 5.61 1.98
N ALA A 226 -6.99 4.66 2.91
CA ALA A 226 -7.49 3.30 2.77
C ALA A 226 -9.03 3.21 2.79
N THR A 227 -9.71 4.22 3.34
CA THR A 227 -11.17 4.31 3.36
C THR A 227 -11.74 4.65 1.99
N TYR A 228 -11.23 5.69 1.32
CA TYR A 228 -11.84 6.18 0.08
C TYR A 228 -11.28 5.52 -1.19
N GLN A 229 -10.01 5.16 -1.21
CA GLN A 229 -9.35 4.67 -2.43
C GLN A 229 -10.04 3.44 -3.03
N PRO A 230 -10.32 2.35 -2.30
CA PRO A 230 -10.99 1.19 -2.88
C PRO A 230 -12.49 1.43 -3.11
N THR A 231 -13.16 2.29 -2.32
CA THR A 231 -14.58 2.62 -2.52
C THR A 231 -14.81 3.47 -3.77
N PHE A 232 -13.77 4.18 -4.24
CA PHE A 232 -13.84 5.04 -5.42
C PHE A 232 -14.28 4.28 -6.69
N SER A 233 -13.95 3.00 -6.82
CA SER A 233 -14.36 2.17 -7.96
C SER A 233 -15.88 2.02 -8.05
N LEU A 234 -16.54 1.72 -6.94
CA LEU A 234 -18.00 1.62 -6.88
C LEU A 234 -18.65 3.00 -7.04
N PHE A 235 -18.10 4.03 -6.37
CA PHE A 235 -18.56 5.42 -6.53
C PHE A 235 -18.55 5.85 -8.00
N ALA A 236 -17.44 5.64 -8.72
CA ALA A 236 -17.32 6.03 -10.12
C ALA A 236 -18.29 5.24 -11.02
N ARG A 237 -18.49 3.96 -10.75
CA ARG A 237 -19.44 3.13 -11.48
C ARG A 237 -20.89 3.56 -11.23
N GLU A 238 -21.29 3.69 -9.97
CA GLU A 238 -22.68 3.97 -9.63
C GLU A 238 -23.09 5.43 -9.92
N ARG A 239 -22.18 6.39 -9.70
CA ARG A 239 -22.48 7.81 -9.88
C ARG A 239 -22.40 8.27 -11.35
N TYR A 240 -21.43 7.72 -12.12
CA TYR A 240 -21.11 8.16 -13.49
C TYR A 240 -21.30 7.08 -14.55
N GLY A 241 -21.66 5.85 -14.16
CA GLY A 241 -21.80 4.73 -15.09
C GLY A 241 -20.47 4.25 -15.70
N TYR A 242 -19.33 4.50 -15.04
CA TYR A 242 -18.02 4.18 -15.59
C TYR A 242 -17.80 2.68 -15.67
N SER A 243 -17.30 2.23 -16.81
CA SER A 243 -16.84 0.87 -17.00
C SER A 243 -15.56 0.62 -16.19
N PRO A 244 -15.20 -0.65 -15.91
CA PRO A 244 -13.95 -0.99 -15.22
C PRO A 244 -12.71 -0.43 -15.92
N GLN A 245 -12.72 -0.32 -17.27
CA GLN A 245 -11.64 0.31 -18.05
C GLN A 245 -11.52 1.81 -17.74
N GLN A 246 -12.65 2.51 -17.69
CA GLN A 246 -12.66 3.94 -17.35
C GLN A 246 -12.20 4.18 -15.93
N VAL A 247 -12.61 3.32 -14.99
CA VAL A 247 -12.11 3.34 -13.60
C VAL A 247 -10.60 3.11 -13.58
N GLY A 248 -10.09 2.11 -14.29
CA GLY A 248 -8.65 1.87 -14.41
C GLY A 248 -7.88 3.10 -14.92
N ARG A 249 -8.39 3.78 -15.95
CA ARG A 249 -7.80 5.02 -16.49
C ARG A 249 -7.79 6.19 -15.50
N LEU A 250 -8.82 6.28 -14.62
CA LEU A 250 -8.82 7.26 -13.53
C LEU A 250 -7.70 6.97 -12.51
N PHE A 251 -7.47 5.71 -12.16
CA PHE A 251 -6.37 5.36 -11.28
C PHE A 251 -5.00 5.62 -11.92
N VAL A 252 -4.85 5.45 -13.24
CA VAL A 252 -3.65 5.89 -13.97
C VAL A 252 -3.46 7.40 -13.82
N TYR A 253 -4.53 8.18 -13.99
CA TYR A 253 -4.49 9.63 -13.79
C TYR A 253 -4.03 10.00 -12.37
N PHE A 254 -4.54 9.31 -11.33
CA PHE A 254 -4.09 9.50 -9.95
C PHE A 254 -2.60 9.14 -9.79
N GLY A 255 -2.19 8.01 -10.35
CA GLY A 255 -0.80 7.56 -10.29
C GLY A 255 0.17 8.54 -10.97
N LEU A 256 -0.20 9.11 -12.12
CA LEU A 256 0.61 10.10 -12.82
C LEU A 256 0.74 11.40 -12.00
N ILE A 257 -0.35 11.91 -11.42
CA ILE A 257 -0.29 13.09 -10.54
C ILE A 257 0.63 12.80 -9.33
N ALA A 258 0.45 11.65 -8.68
CA ALA A 258 1.27 11.27 -7.55
C ALA A 258 2.76 11.17 -7.94
N ALA A 259 3.07 10.58 -9.09
CA ALA A 259 4.44 10.48 -9.59
C ALA A 259 5.08 11.85 -9.87
N VAL A 260 4.34 12.79 -10.46
CA VAL A 260 4.81 14.17 -10.69
C VAL A 260 5.05 14.89 -9.37
N VAL A 261 4.13 14.77 -8.41
CA VAL A 261 4.28 15.44 -7.11
C VAL A 261 5.44 14.84 -6.33
N GLN A 262 5.49 13.52 -6.19
CA GLN A 262 6.48 12.83 -5.35
C GLN A 262 7.87 12.79 -6.00
N GLY A 263 7.94 12.57 -7.31
CA GLY A 263 9.21 12.45 -8.04
C GLY A 263 9.81 13.77 -8.49
N GLY A 264 8.97 14.78 -8.77
CA GLY A 264 9.42 16.02 -9.41
C GLY A 264 9.30 17.27 -8.54
N LEU A 265 8.19 17.42 -7.82
CA LEU A 265 7.86 18.68 -7.16
C LEU A 265 8.25 18.72 -5.68
N ILE A 266 8.09 17.61 -4.96
CA ILE A 266 8.18 17.58 -3.50
C ILE A 266 9.54 18.11 -2.99
N GLY A 267 10.65 17.71 -3.61
CA GLY A 267 11.99 18.14 -3.19
C GLY A 267 12.22 19.65 -3.37
N ARG A 268 11.64 20.27 -4.40
CA ARG A 268 11.70 21.71 -4.62
C ARG A 268 10.81 22.46 -3.65
N LEU A 269 9.57 21.97 -3.49
CA LEU A 269 8.60 22.59 -2.59
C LEU A 269 9.05 22.52 -1.13
N THR A 270 9.64 21.40 -0.71
CA THR A 270 10.17 21.24 0.65
C THR A 270 11.31 22.20 0.94
N LYS A 271 12.23 22.42 -0.03
CA LYS A 271 13.30 23.40 0.11
C LYS A 271 12.79 24.85 0.22
N GLN A 272 11.68 25.16 -0.48
CA GLN A 272 11.13 26.52 -0.53
C GLN A 272 10.22 26.84 0.65
N PHE A 273 9.35 25.92 1.06
CA PHE A 273 8.26 26.16 2.02
C PHE A 273 8.45 25.43 3.35
N GLY A 274 9.35 24.44 3.41
CA GLY A 274 9.54 23.58 4.57
C GLY A 274 8.49 22.43 4.64
N GLU A 275 8.88 21.34 5.31
CA GLU A 275 8.06 20.11 5.40
C GLU A 275 6.76 20.34 6.16
N LYS A 276 6.80 21.05 7.29
CA LYS A 276 5.66 21.35 8.15
C LYS A 276 4.53 22.09 7.39
N ARG A 277 4.89 23.20 6.72
CA ARG A 277 3.91 24.00 5.97
C ARG A 277 3.28 23.19 4.83
N LEU A 278 4.11 22.42 4.12
CA LEU A 278 3.61 21.57 3.03
C LEU A 278 2.70 20.44 3.53
N LEU A 279 2.98 19.87 4.68
CA LEU A 279 2.10 18.88 5.31
C LEU A 279 0.73 19.51 5.62
N ILE A 280 0.70 20.70 6.22
CA ILE A 280 -0.55 21.43 6.51
C ILE A 280 -1.31 21.75 5.23
N VAL A 281 -0.63 22.25 4.19
CA VAL A 281 -1.27 22.52 2.88
C VAL A 281 -1.82 21.23 2.27
N GLY A 282 -1.07 20.12 2.30
CA GLY A 282 -1.52 18.82 1.82
C GLY A 282 -2.77 18.33 2.55
N LEU A 283 -2.83 18.49 3.87
CA LEU A 283 -3.99 18.16 4.70
C LEU A 283 -5.22 19.03 4.38
N LEU A 284 -5.04 20.33 4.22
CA LEU A 284 -6.12 21.25 3.82
C LEU A 284 -6.66 20.92 2.44
N VAL A 285 -5.79 20.66 1.48
CA VAL A 285 -6.21 20.25 0.13
C VAL A 285 -6.97 18.92 0.18
N MET A 286 -6.46 17.94 0.95
CA MET A 286 -7.14 16.65 1.13
C MET A 286 -8.51 16.80 1.80
N LEU A 287 -8.62 17.61 2.86
CA LEU A 287 -9.86 17.91 3.55
C LEU A 287 -10.91 18.49 2.61
N ILE A 288 -10.57 19.60 1.93
CA ILE A 288 -11.51 20.32 1.07
C ILE A 288 -11.92 19.46 -0.13
N SER A 289 -10.95 18.84 -0.81
CA SER A 289 -11.24 18.04 -1.99
C SER A 289 -12.07 16.81 -1.66
N SER A 290 -11.76 16.07 -0.56
CA SER A 290 -12.58 14.92 -0.17
C SER A 290 -14.01 15.30 0.23
N ALA A 291 -14.22 16.44 0.89
CA ALA A 291 -15.55 16.94 1.20
C ALA A 291 -16.36 17.24 -0.08
N LEU A 292 -15.71 17.68 -1.14
CA LEU A 292 -16.36 18.06 -2.41
C LEU A 292 -16.62 16.88 -3.35
N VAL A 293 -15.90 15.76 -3.26
CA VAL A 293 -16.04 14.62 -4.22
C VAL A 293 -17.48 14.14 -4.32
N GLY A 294 -18.20 14.06 -3.21
CA GLY A 294 -19.59 13.57 -3.17
C GLY A 294 -20.60 14.47 -3.90
N GLU A 295 -20.30 15.77 -4.00
CA GLU A 295 -21.18 16.80 -4.55
C GLU A 295 -20.98 17.02 -6.06
N VAL A 296 -19.91 16.46 -6.62
CA VAL A 296 -19.55 16.69 -8.03
C VAL A 296 -20.48 15.89 -8.96
N VAL A 297 -20.99 16.57 -9.98
CA VAL A 297 -21.91 15.98 -10.97
C VAL A 297 -21.24 15.76 -12.33
N SER A 298 -20.30 16.64 -12.72
CA SER A 298 -19.66 16.53 -14.04
C SER A 298 -18.31 15.83 -13.99
N THR A 299 -17.97 15.09 -15.04
CA THR A 299 -16.67 14.41 -15.20
C THR A 299 -15.48 15.39 -15.09
N THR A 300 -15.59 16.58 -15.67
CA THR A 300 -14.50 17.57 -15.61
C THR A 300 -14.24 18.05 -14.19
N HIS A 301 -15.29 18.37 -13.44
CA HIS A 301 -15.16 18.75 -12.04
C HIS A 301 -14.64 17.58 -11.19
N LEU A 302 -15.08 16.33 -11.47
CA LEU A 302 -14.55 15.15 -10.81
C LEU A 302 -13.04 15.04 -10.98
N LEU A 303 -12.53 15.16 -12.21
CA LEU A 303 -11.10 15.09 -12.48
C LEU A 303 -10.31 16.16 -11.72
N ILE A 304 -10.83 17.39 -11.67
CA ILE A 304 -10.18 18.48 -10.92
C ILE A 304 -10.15 18.15 -9.42
N VAL A 305 -11.30 17.81 -8.83
CA VAL A 305 -11.42 17.60 -7.39
C VAL A 305 -10.61 16.37 -6.94
N VAL A 306 -10.68 15.28 -7.70
CA VAL A 306 -9.89 14.07 -7.36
C VAL A 306 -8.42 14.25 -7.67
N GLY A 307 -8.07 15.06 -8.67
CA GLY A 307 -6.70 15.51 -8.93
C GLY A 307 -6.12 16.26 -7.72
N LEU A 308 -6.86 17.21 -7.16
CA LEU A 308 -6.49 17.92 -5.93
C LEU A 308 -6.38 16.98 -4.74
N LEU A 309 -7.33 16.04 -4.56
CA LEU A 309 -7.27 15.02 -3.52
C LEU A 309 -6.00 14.18 -3.64
N THR A 310 -5.63 13.82 -4.86
CA THR A 310 -4.39 13.06 -5.13
C THR A 310 -3.15 13.88 -4.80
N ILE A 311 -3.11 15.17 -5.13
CA ILE A 311 -2.00 16.07 -4.76
C ILE A 311 -1.86 16.14 -3.23
N GLY A 312 -2.96 16.38 -2.51
CA GLY A 312 -2.96 16.42 -1.05
C GLY A 312 -2.44 15.11 -0.44
N SER A 313 -2.94 13.97 -0.93
CA SER A 313 -2.51 12.63 -0.49
C SER A 313 -1.04 12.36 -0.81
N ALA A 314 -0.54 12.76 -1.98
CA ALA A 314 0.85 12.56 -2.40
C ALA A 314 1.82 13.38 -1.55
N LEU A 315 1.47 14.63 -1.20
CA LEU A 315 2.25 15.46 -0.29
C LEU A 315 2.33 14.84 1.10
N THR A 316 1.19 14.49 1.69
CA THR A 316 1.11 13.97 3.06
C THR A 316 1.79 12.62 3.22
N SER A 317 1.59 11.70 2.25
CA SER A 317 2.18 10.35 2.28
C SER A 317 3.70 10.34 2.13
N SER A 318 4.29 11.36 1.52
CA SER A 318 5.75 11.47 1.38
C SER A 318 6.39 12.21 2.55
N LEU A 319 5.76 13.29 3.01
CA LEU A 319 6.34 14.15 4.04
C LEU A 319 6.31 13.50 5.43
N LEU A 320 5.25 12.77 5.75
CA LEU A 320 5.08 12.25 7.10
C LEU A 320 6.07 11.15 7.47
N PRO A 321 6.37 10.14 6.60
CA PRO A 321 7.45 9.21 6.87
C PRO A 321 8.83 9.88 6.97
N ALA A 322 9.08 10.94 6.20
CA ALA A 322 10.31 11.72 6.27
C ALA A 322 10.45 12.42 7.63
N LEU A 323 9.40 13.11 8.11
CA LEU A 323 9.37 13.74 9.43
C LEU A 323 9.54 12.72 10.57
N ILE A 324 8.92 11.53 10.47
CA ILE A 324 9.08 10.45 11.44
C ILE A 324 10.55 9.98 11.46
N SER A 325 11.14 9.76 10.29
CA SER A 325 12.53 9.31 10.17
C SER A 325 13.54 10.32 10.73
N GLN A 326 13.32 11.61 10.49
CA GLN A 326 14.21 12.68 10.98
C GLN A 326 14.18 12.82 12.51
N ARG A 327 13.03 12.54 13.15
CA ARG A 327 12.88 12.61 14.62
C ARG A 327 13.23 11.31 15.34
N ALA A 328 13.39 10.21 14.60
CA ALA A 328 13.91 8.97 15.15
C ALA A 328 15.41 9.05 15.39
N ALA A 329 15.89 8.47 16.49
CA ALA A 329 17.34 8.30 16.71
C ALA A 329 17.94 7.46 15.58
N ILE A 330 19.16 7.81 15.13
CA ILE A 330 19.82 7.17 13.98
C ILE A 330 19.87 5.64 14.15
N GLU A 331 20.17 5.16 15.36
CA GLU A 331 20.27 3.74 15.69
C GLU A 331 18.91 3.03 15.66
N ARG A 332 17.81 3.80 15.73
CA ARG A 332 16.42 3.28 15.85
C ARG A 332 15.53 3.64 14.65
N GLN A 333 16.06 4.28 13.62
CA GLN A 333 15.27 4.65 12.43
C GLN A 333 14.58 3.44 11.80
N GLY A 334 15.27 2.30 11.69
CA GLY A 334 14.71 1.07 11.13
C GLY A 334 13.53 0.52 11.93
N SER A 335 13.65 0.44 13.27
CA SER A 335 12.57 -0.03 14.13
C SER A 335 11.37 0.93 14.14
N THR A 336 11.62 2.25 14.15
CA THR A 336 10.58 3.28 14.08
C THR A 336 9.79 3.20 12.77
N LEU A 337 10.46 3.06 11.63
CA LEU A 337 9.80 2.88 10.33
C LEU A 337 9.05 1.54 10.26
N GLY A 338 9.56 0.48 10.88
CA GLY A 338 8.87 -0.80 11.02
C GLY A 338 7.56 -0.68 11.81
N ILE A 339 7.57 0.06 12.92
CA ILE A 339 6.38 0.38 13.71
C ILE A 339 5.37 1.16 12.86
N THR A 340 5.84 2.18 12.16
CA THR A 340 5.01 3.01 11.27
C THR A 340 4.32 2.15 10.20
N GLN A 341 5.04 1.20 9.59
CA GLN A 341 4.47 0.27 8.62
C GLN A 341 3.43 -0.69 9.23
N SER A 342 3.66 -1.18 10.45
CA SER A 342 2.69 -2.02 11.17
C SER A 342 1.40 -1.26 11.46
N VAL A 343 1.52 -0.02 11.95
CA VAL A 343 0.39 0.88 12.17
C VAL A 343 -0.34 1.20 10.86
N GLY A 344 0.40 1.40 9.76
CA GLY A 344 -0.16 1.56 8.43
C GLY A 344 -0.92 0.33 7.93
N SER A 345 -0.43 -0.88 8.24
CA SER A 345 -1.13 -2.12 7.89
C SER A 345 -2.44 -2.29 8.66
N LEU A 346 -2.47 -1.87 9.93
CA LEU A 346 -3.70 -1.82 10.71
C LEU A 346 -4.71 -0.83 10.10
N ALA A 347 -4.25 0.35 9.69
CA ALA A 347 -5.09 1.33 9.00
C ALA A 347 -5.66 0.79 7.67
N ARG A 348 -4.83 0.08 6.89
CA ARG A 348 -5.27 -0.59 5.65
C ARG A 348 -6.21 -1.77 5.86
N PHE A 349 -6.21 -2.37 7.06
CA PHE A 349 -7.21 -3.36 7.44
C PHE A 349 -8.56 -2.70 7.77
N ILE A 350 -8.54 -1.69 8.64
CA ILE A 350 -9.76 -1.03 9.12
C ILE A 350 -10.40 -0.16 8.03
N GLY A 351 -9.59 0.55 7.23
CA GLY A 351 -10.04 1.55 6.27
C GLY A 351 -11.08 1.04 5.27
N PRO A 352 -10.81 -0.02 4.51
CA PRO A 352 -11.79 -0.57 3.58
C PRO A 352 -13.07 -1.05 4.27
N ALA A 353 -12.94 -1.79 5.39
CA ALA A 353 -14.10 -2.25 6.14
C ALA A 353 -14.99 -1.08 6.57
N TRP A 354 -14.39 0.01 7.06
CA TRP A 354 -15.13 1.20 7.47
C TRP A 354 -15.67 1.98 6.27
N GLY A 355 -14.87 2.20 5.23
CA GLY A 355 -15.27 2.93 4.02
C GLY A 355 -16.46 2.29 3.30
N PHE A 356 -16.41 0.99 3.05
CA PHE A 356 -17.52 0.28 2.40
C PHE A 356 -18.76 0.16 3.31
N SER A 357 -18.59 0.06 4.63
CA SER A 357 -19.73 0.10 5.55
C SER A 357 -20.41 1.47 5.54
N MET A 358 -19.64 2.57 5.50
CA MET A 358 -20.17 3.93 5.34
C MET A 358 -20.89 4.10 4.00
N LEU A 359 -20.32 3.57 2.91
CA LEU A 359 -20.94 3.60 1.59
C LEU A 359 -22.30 2.88 1.60
N GLY A 360 -22.38 1.70 2.21
CA GLY A 360 -23.62 0.92 2.29
C GLY A 360 -24.68 1.53 3.19
N ALA A 361 -24.29 2.19 4.29
CA ALA A 361 -25.23 2.75 5.28
C ALA A 361 -25.68 4.18 4.95
N PHE A 362 -24.79 5.03 4.42
CA PHE A 362 -25.01 6.46 4.26
C PHE A 362 -24.85 6.96 2.81
N GLY A 363 -24.61 6.04 1.86
CA GLY A 363 -24.53 6.35 0.44
C GLY A 363 -23.13 6.67 -0.09
N LEU A 364 -23.06 6.95 -1.38
CA LEU A 364 -21.83 7.01 -2.17
C LEU A 364 -20.82 8.08 -1.71
N ALA A 365 -21.29 9.19 -1.15
CA ALA A 365 -20.45 10.29 -0.67
C ALA A 365 -19.81 10.02 0.70
N ALA A 366 -20.40 9.14 1.50
CA ALA A 366 -20.01 8.94 2.90
C ALA A 366 -18.55 8.54 3.13
N PRO A 367 -17.91 7.69 2.32
CA PRO A 367 -16.48 7.38 2.47
C PRO A 367 -15.58 8.60 2.31
N PHE A 368 -15.99 9.55 1.44
CA PHE A 368 -15.23 10.78 1.20
C PHE A 368 -15.43 11.80 2.32
N TRP A 369 -16.63 11.90 2.91
CA TRP A 369 -16.86 12.70 4.11
C TRP A 369 -16.11 12.15 5.32
N LEU A 370 -16.03 10.83 5.44
CA LEU A 370 -15.19 10.19 6.47
C LEU A 370 -13.71 10.52 6.25
N CYS A 371 -13.23 10.47 4.99
CA CYS A 371 -11.88 10.89 4.64
C CYS A 371 -11.64 12.37 5.01
N ALA A 372 -12.59 13.27 4.73
CA ALA A 372 -12.51 14.68 5.11
C ALA A 372 -12.42 14.85 6.64
N SER A 373 -13.25 14.13 7.38
CA SER A 373 -13.24 14.17 8.84
C SER A 373 -11.91 13.69 9.44
N LEU A 374 -11.35 12.60 8.90
CA LEU A 374 -10.04 12.10 9.30
C LEU A 374 -8.91 13.07 8.91
N ALA A 375 -8.99 13.71 7.74
CA ALA A 375 -8.04 14.76 7.34
C ALA A 375 -8.11 15.97 8.27
N ALA A 376 -9.31 16.38 8.71
CA ALA A 376 -9.49 17.43 9.72
C ALA A 376 -8.84 17.06 11.05
N VAL A 377 -9.05 15.83 11.54
CA VAL A 377 -8.39 15.34 12.77
C VAL A 377 -6.86 15.38 12.61
N ALA A 378 -6.32 14.88 11.49
CA ALA A 378 -4.89 14.93 11.23
C ALA A 378 -4.35 16.35 11.16
N LEU A 379 -5.11 17.30 10.60
CA LEU A 379 -4.77 18.72 10.55
C LEU A 379 -4.68 19.33 11.95
N VAL A 380 -5.68 19.11 12.79
CA VAL A 380 -5.69 19.61 14.19
C VAL A 380 -4.50 19.03 14.97
N LEU A 381 -4.27 17.72 14.87
CA LEU A 381 -3.12 17.07 15.51
C LEU A 381 -1.78 17.64 15.00
N SER A 382 -1.68 17.92 13.70
CA SER A 382 -0.44 18.49 13.10
C SER A 382 -0.19 19.93 13.56
N LEU A 383 -1.24 20.74 13.70
CA LEU A 383 -1.12 22.11 14.24
C LEU A 383 -0.72 22.11 15.71
N ALA A 384 -1.23 21.17 16.50
CA ALA A 384 -0.95 21.08 17.94
C ALA A 384 0.43 20.49 18.28
N SER A 385 1.05 19.72 17.37
CA SER A 385 2.25 18.94 17.67
C SER A 385 3.51 19.37 16.93
N LEU A 386 3.37 20.18 15.90
CA LEU A 386 4.48 20.60 15.05
C LEU A 386 4.93 22.05 15.35
N ASP A 387 4.32 22.70 16.32
CA ASP A 387 4.84 23.96 16.88
C ASP A 387 6.04 23.66 17.75
#